data_8d78545ea6b8a9695116c02e79f57dda
#
_entry.id   8d78545ea6b8a9695116c02e79f57dda
#
_cell.length_a   1.000
_cell.length_b   1.000
_cell.length_c   1.000
_cell.angle_alpha   90.00
_cell.angle_beta   90.00
_cell.angle_gamma   90.00
#
_symmetry.space_group_name_H-M   'P 1'
#
loop_
_entity.id
_entity.type
_entity.pdbx_description
1 polymer ?
#
loop_
_entity_poly.entity_id
_entity_poly.type
_entity_poly.pdbx_seq_one_letter_code
_entity_poly.pdbx_strand_id
1 'polypeptide(L)'
;DAAGELVYQGATYAQDRPGQPPLFRYERRVQEGAEGLLATHLTREPDGRLIILESAQVAADYALHVFTVINQQNDFSGSVHVSADGRHLRYRLYEQGQWSSAEEEVSSPVLSGPSLHGFIYQHWAALVAGQSLPVRFIVLREKQTYGFTVRYDGSVDGQAHFSLSPSSFWVGLVVAPLRLTFSAADKTLLRYEGRVPPQQSVAGKHEDLDARVEYSNVAASYR
;
A
#
# COMPACT_ATOMS: atom_id res chain seq x y z
N ASP A 1 -5.07 -19.65 5.88
CA ASP A 1 -6.06 -18.58 5.72
C ASP A 1 -5.57 -17.37 6.50
N ALA A 2 -5.57 -16.18 5.85
CA ALA A 2 -5.23 -14.94 6.55
C ALA A 2 -6.32 -14.59 7.56
N ALA A 3 -5.93 -14.20 8.76
CA ALA A 3 -6.84 -13.79 9.81
C ALA A 3 -7.52 -12.45 9.44
N GLY A 4 -8.72 -12.23 10.00
CA GLY A 4 -9.46 -10.98 9.86
C GLY A 4 -10.63 -11.03 8.88
N GLU A 5 -11.48 -10.01 9.00
CA GLU A 5 -12.65 -9.81 8.14
C GLU A 5 -12.21 -9.35 6.74
N LEU A 6 -12.79 -9.93 5.70
CA LEU A 6 -12.59 -9.48 4.33
C LEU A 6 -13.33 -8.15 4.13
N VAL A 7 -12.57 -7.08 3.88
CA VAL A 7 -13.11 -5.72 3.71
C VAL A 7 -13.39 -5.42 2.25
N TYR A 8 -12.43 -5.69 1.38
CA TYR A 8 -12.64 -5.56 -0.06
C TYR A 8 -11.76 -6.53 -0.87
N GLN A 9 -12.19 -6.75 -2.10
CA GLN A 9 -11.45 -7.47 -3.12
C GLN A 9 -11.08 -6.52 -4.25
N GLY A 10 -10.00 -6.84 -4.96
CA GLY A 10 -9.55 -6.07 -6.11
C GLY A 10 -9.13 -6.95 -7.25
N ALA A 11 -9.19 -6.38 -8.45
CA ALA A 11 -8.65 -6.96 -9.66
C ALA A 11 -7.62 -5.99 -10.25
N THR A 12 -6.42 -6.50 -10.52
CA THR A 12 -5.28 -5.73 -11.02
C THR A 12 -5.19 -5.86 -12.53
N TYR A 13 -5.19 -4.74 -13.23
CA TYR A 13 -5.10 -4.65 -14.68
C TYR A 13 -3.88 -3.86 -15.12
N ALA A 14 -3.25 -4.23 -16.23
CA ALA A 14 -2.24 -3.38 -16.85
C ALA A 14 -2.87 -2.05 -17.28
N GLN A 15 -2.19 -0.91 -17.01
CA GLN A 15 -2.73 0.42 -17.33
C GLN A 15 -2.90 0.64 -18.85
N ASP A 16 -2.00 0.11 -19.63
CA ASP A 16 -1.88 0.30 -21.08
C ASP A 16 -2.73 -0.70 -21.91
N ARG A 17 -3.45 -1.63 -21.26
CA ARG A 17 -4.19 -2.72 -21.94
C ARG A 17 -5.64 -2.83 -21.47
N PRO A 18 -6.51 -1.89 -21.87
CA PRO A 18 -7.93 -1.97 -21.52
C PRO A 18 -8.59 -3.21 -22.15
N GLY A 19 -9.51 -3.84 -21.39
CA GLY A 19 -10.30 -4.98 -21.87
C GLY A 19 -9.63 -6.35 -21.73
N GLN A 20 -8.41 -6.44 -21.21
CA GLN A 20 -7.78 -7.72 -20.89
C GLN A 20 -8.26 -8.27 -19.54
N PRO A 21 -8.17 -9.58 -19.31
CA PRO A 21 -8.47 -10.17 -18.01
C PRO A 21 -7.48 -9.64 -16.94
N PRO A 22 -7.86 -9.69 -15.64
CA PRO A 22 -6.99 -9.22 -14.57
C PRO A 22 -5.72 -10.06 -14.50
N LEU A 23 -4.59 -9.37 -14.28
CA LEU A 23 -3.28 -9.98 -14.08
C LEU A 23 -3.17 -10.64 -12.71
N PHE A 24 -3.77 -10.02 -11.68
CA PHE A 24 -3.74 -10.50 -10.31
C PHE A 24 -5.08 -10.24 -9.63
N ARG A 25 -5.33 -11.00 -8.57
CA ARG A 25 -6.43 -10.78 -7.63
C ARG A 25 -5.87 -10.26 -6.31
N TYR A 26 -6.62 -9.40 -5.67
CA TYR A 26 -6.23 -8.72 -4.45
C TYR A 26 -7.31 -8.84 -3.39
N GLU A 27 -6.91 -9.03 -2.14
CA GLU A 27 -7.80 -9.01 -0.98
C GLU A 27 -7.21 -8.11 0.11
N ARG A 28 -8.08 -7.36 0.79
CA ARG A 28 -7.75 -6.71 2.05
C ARG A 28 -8.57 -7.34 3.16
N ARG A 29 -7.89 -7.76 4.21
CA ARG A 29 -8.49 -8.23 5.45
C ARG A 29 -8.07 -7.33 6.59
N VAL A 30 -8.96 -7.13 7.56
CA VAL A 30 -8.70 -6.33 8.75
C VAL A 30 -9.12 -7.10 9.98
N GLN A 31 -8.26 -7.09 10.98
CA GLN A 31 -8.55 -7.64 12.31
C GLN A 31 -8.36 -6.55 13.35
N GLU A 32 -9.39 -6.30 14.13
CA GLU A 32 -9.31 -5.42 15.29
C GLU A 32 -8.60 -6.13 16.45
N GLY A 33 -7.75 -5.40 17.18
CA GLY A 33 -7.04 -5.85 18.36
C GLY A 33 -7.07 -4.80 19.46
N ALA A 34 -6.59 -5.15 20.64
CA ALA A 34 -6.55 -4.24 21.80
C ALA A 34 -5.70 -2.99 21.58
N GLU A 35 -4.70 -3.07 20.70
CA GLU A 35 -3.73 -2.00 20.45
C GLU A 35 -3.92 -1.31 19.08
N GLY A 36 -5.00 -1.63 18.36
CA GLY A 36 -5.27 -1.07 17.04
C GLY A 36 -5.71 -2.12 16.02
N LEU A 37 -5.29 -1.96 14.77
CA LEU A 37 -5.73 -2.78 13.64
C LEU A 37 -4.54 -3.55 13.04
N LEU A 38 -4.79 -4.80 12.62
CA LEU A 38 -3.94 -5.53 11.70
C LEU A 38 -4.60 -5.53 10.33
N ALA A 39 -4.01 -4.82 9.38
CA ALA A 39 -4.44 -4.79 7.99
C ALA A 39 -3.56 -5.72 7.15
N THR A 40 -4.16 -6.66 6.43
CA THR A 40 -3.46 -7.64 5.63
C THR A 40 -3.90 -7.55 4.18
N HIS A 41 -2.93 -7.47 3.28
CA HIS A 41 -3.10 -7.51 1.84
C HIS A 41 -2.60 -8.85 1.28
N LEU A 42 -3.42 -9.49 0.47
CA LEU A 42 -3.08 -10.74 -0.22
C LEU A 42 -3.15 -10.48 -1.72
N THR A 43 -2.05 -10.76 -2.41
CA THR A 43 -2.02 -10.76 -3.87
C THR A 43 -1.92 -12.19 -4.37
N ARG A 44 -2.83 -12.56 -5.28
CA ARG A 44 -2.91 -13.89 -5.87
C ARG A 44 -2.82 -13.81 -7.38
N GLU A 45 -2.28 -14.86 -7.98
CA GLU A 45 -2.39 -15.09 -9.42
C GLU A 45 -3.86 -15.42 -9.80
N PRO A 46 -4.20 -15.36 -11.10
CA PRO A 46 -5.56 -15.69 -11.57
C PRO A 46 -6.04 -17.10 -11.17
N ASP A 47 -5.13 -18.07 -11.02
CA ASP A 47 -5.40 -19.43 -10.58
C ASP A 47 -5.67 -19.56 -9.06
N GLY A 48 -5.49 -18.46 -8.31
CA GLY A 48 -5.70 -18.38 -6.86
C GLY A 48 -4.45 -18.60 -6.01
N ARG A 49 -3.29 -18.88 -6.59
CA ARG A 49 -2.03 -19.05 -5.88
C ARG A 49 -1.61 -17.75 -5.22
N LEU A 50 -1.40 -17.77 -3.90
CA LEU A 50 -0.90 -16.62 -3.15
C LEU A 50 0.58 -16.37 -3.54
N ILE A 51 0.90 -15.14 -3.92
CA ILE A 51 2.26 -14.75 -4.30
C ILE A 51 2.84 -13.67 -3.40
N ILE A 52 2.01 -12.78 -2.83
CA ILE A 52 2.47 -11.75 -1.91
C ILE A 52 1.50 -11.64 -0.74
N LEU A 53 2.05 -11.60 0.46
CA LEU A 53 1.36 -11.30 1.71
C LEU A 53 2.04 -10.09 2.34
N GLU A 54 1.28 -9.02 2.56
CA GLU A 54 1.73 -7.83 3.27
C GLU A 54 0.83 -7.60 4.49
N SER A 55 1.40 -7.25 5.62
CA SER A 55 0.62 -6.93 6.82
C SER A 55 1.16 -5.68 7.50
N ALA A 56 0.26 -4.82 7.93
CA ALA A 56 0.58 -3.64 8.74
C ALA A 56 -0.20 -3.67 10.05
N GLN A 57 0.53 -3.63 11.16
CA GLN A 57 -0.04 -3.35 12.47
C GLN A 57 -0.01 -1.83 12.68
N VAL A 58 -1.17 -1.24 12.89
CA VAL A 58 -1.33 0.20 13.11
C VAL A 58 -2.04 0.45 14.43
N ALA A 59 -1.71 1.57 15.08
CA ALA A 59 -2.40 2.05 16.26
C ALA A 59 -3.82 2.55 15.91
N ALA A 60 -4.60 2.94 16.93
CA ALA A 60 -5.95 3.47 16.76
C ALA A 60 -5.99 4.78 15.93
N ASP A 61 -4.90 5.54 15.90
CA ASP A 61 -4.70 6.73 15.08
C ASP A 61 -4.06 6.45 13.71
N TYR A 62 -4.01 5.16 13.32
CA TYR A 62 -3.36 4.66 12.09
C TYR A 62 -1.84 4.86 12.00
N ALA A 63 -1.16 5.22 13.09
CA ALA A 63 0.30 5.22 13.13
C ALA A 63 0.83 3.78 12.91
N LEU A 64 1.78 3.63 11.99
CA LEU A 64 2.35 2.32 11.67
C LEU A 64 3.32 1.87 12.76
N HIS A 65 3.13 0.66 13.29
CA HIS A 65 4.03 0.04 14.27
C HIS A 65 4.91 -1.04 13.65
N VAL A 66 4.31 -1.93 12.86
CA VAL A 66 5.02 -3.04 12.22
C VAL A 66 4.49 -3.21 10.81
N PHE A 67 5.39 -3.40 9.87
CA PHE A 67 5.07 -3.82 8.51
C PHE A 67 5.85 -5.09 8.17
N THR A 68 5.16 -6.07 7.62
CA THR A 68 5.77 -7.35 7.19
C THR A 68 5.40 -7.68 5.76
N VAL A 69 6.32 -8.32 5.05
CA VAL A 69 6.12 -8.82 3.69
C VAL A 69 6.63 -10.24 3.57
N ILE A 70 5.87 -11.10 2.90
CA ILE A 70 6.31 -12.35 2.32
C ILE A 70 6.02 -12.27 0.82
N ASN A 71 7.06 -12.25 0.00
CA ASN A 71 6.97 -12.17 -1.45
C ASN A 71 7.56 -13.44 -2.06
N GLN A 72 6.68 -14.35 -2.49
CA GLN A 72 7.06 -15.62 -3.11
C GLN A 72 7.44 -15.45 -4.59
N GLN A 73 7.02 -14.36 -5.24
CA GLN A 73 7.37 -14.08 -6.63
C GLN A 73 8.86 -13.73 -6.77
N ASN A 74 9.41 -13.02 -5.80
CA ASN A 74 10.79 -12.54 -5.78
C ASN A 74 11.66 -13.18 -4.68
N ASP A 75 11.13 -14.19 -4.00
CA ASP A 75 11.80 -14.98 -2.96
C ASP A 75 12.47 -14.13 -1.86
N PHE A 76 11.68 -13.23 -1.27
CA PHE A 76 12.12 -12.49 -0.08
C PHE A 76 11.02 -12.39 0.98
N SER A 77 11.44 -12.20 2.22
CA SER A 77 10.55 -11.84 3.32
C SER A 77 11.24 -10.87 4.27
N GLY A 78 10.46 -10.10 4.99
CA GLY A 78 11.05 -9.17 5.94
C GLY A 78 10.04 -8.39 6.76
N SER A 79 10.58 -7.55 7.65
CA SER A 79 9.79 -6.70 8.53
C SER A 79 10.46 -5.35 8.74
N VAL A 80 9.62 -4.37 9.05
CA VAL A 80 10.02 -3.05 9.55
C VAL A 80 9.30 -2.83 10.87
N HIS A 81 10.04 -2.46 11.89
CA HIS A 81 9.50 -2.00 13.17
C HIS A 81 9.70 -0.50 13.28
N VAL A 82 8.64 0.21 13.59
CA VAL A 82 8.62 1.66 13.80
C VAL A 82 8.54 1.91 15.30
N SER A 83 9.42 2.77 15.82
CA SER A 83 9.40 3.17 17.23
C SER A 83 8.09 3.89 17.61
N ALA A 84 7.78 3.92 18.90
CA ALA A 84 6.56 4.55 19.40
C ALA A 84 6.45 6.05 19.08
N ASP A 85 7.58 6.75 18.90
CA ASP A 85 7.62 8.14 18.46
C ASP A 85 7.52 8.31 16.93
N GLY A 86 7.43 7.20 16.18
CA GLY A 86 7.32 7.18 14.73
C GLY A 86 8.59 7.57 13.96
N ARG A 87 9.73 7.72 14.65
CA ARG A 87 10.95 8.33 14.07
C ARG A 87 12.04 7.33 13.70
N HIS A 88 12.13 6.21 14.38
CA HIS A 88 13.19 5.22 14.19
C HIS A 88 12.61 3.95 13.58
N LEU A 89 13.16 3.52 12.44
CA LEU A 89 12.79 2.32 11.73
C LEU A 89 13.91 1.29 11.83
N ARG A 90 13.54 0.05 12.13
CA ARG A 90 14.46 -1.09 12.10
C ARG A 90 13.97 -2.11 11.09
N TYR A 91 14.80 -2.37 10.08
CA TYR A 91 14.54 -3.30 8.98
C TYR A 91 15.20 -4.64 9.22
N ARG A 92 14.50 -5.71 8.88
CA ARG A 92 15.06 -7.05 8.72
C ARG A 92 14.57 -7.63 7.42
N LEU A 93 15.49 -8.10 6.59
CA LEU A 93 15.22 -8.69 5.29
C LEU A 93 15.90 -10.04 5.17
N TYR A 94 15.16 -11.05 4.76
CA TYR A 94 15.67 -12.36 4.34
C TYR A 94 15.52 -12.47 2.84
N GLU A 95 16.62 -12.63 2.13
CA GLU A 95 16.69 -12.75 0.68
C GLU A 95 17.91 -13.61 0.31
N GLN A 96 17.76 -14.49 -0.69
CA GLN A 96 18.85 -15.36 -1.17
C GLN A 96 19.55 -16.16 -0.06
N GLY A 97 18.77 -16.66 0.91
CA GLY A 97 19.30 -17.47 2.02
C GLY A 97 20.00 -16.68 3.12
N GLN A 98 20.01 -15.35 3.07
CA GLN A 98 20.73 -14.50 4.02
C GLN A 98 19.83 -13.45 4.69
N TRP A 99 20.14 -13.17 5.95
CA TRP A 99 19.55 -12.06 6.68
C TRP A 99 20.39 -10.79 6.53
N SER A 100 19.72 -9.68 6.31
CA SER A 100 20.30 -8.35 6.38
C SER A 100 19.42 -7.41 7.18
N SER A 101 19.99 -6.33 7.73
CA SER A 101 19.29 -5.34 8.52
C SER A 101 19.75 -3.94 8.17
N ALA A 102 18.94 -2.95 8.48
CA ALA A 102 19.28 -1.54 8.44
C ALA A 102 18.45 -0.77 9.45
N GLU A 103 18.87 0.43 9.76
CA GLU A 103 18.14 1.39 10.57
C GLU A 103 18.00 2.70 9.81
N GLU A 104 16.91 3.42 10.04
CA GLU A 104 16.64 4.72 9.41
C GLU A 104 15.96 5.63 10.43
N GLU A 105 16.31 6.92 10.41
CA GLU A 105 15.60 7.96 11.14
C GLU A 105 14.81 8.85 10.18
N VAL A 106 13.55 9.14 10.53
CA VAL A 106 12.62 9.91 9.71
C VAL A 106 11.94 11.01 10.51
N SER A 107 11.43 12.03 9.82
CA SER A 107 10.74 13.17 10.44
C SER A 107 9.27 13.32 10.02
N SER A 108 8.78 12.43 9.16
CA SER A 108 7.40 12.46 8.65
C SER A 108 6.73 11.12 8.89
N PRO A 109 5.39 11.06 8.92
CA PRO A 109 4.65 9.80 9.08
C PRO A 109 5.09 8.74 8.08
N VAL A 110 5.21 7.51 8.57
CA VAL A 110 5.66 6.36 7.79
C VAL A 110 4.46 5.55 7.32
N LEU A 111 4.45 5.20 6.04
CA LEU A 111 3.38 4.44 5.40
C LEU A 111 3.92 3.17 4.72
N SER A 112 3.03 2.20 4.63
CA SER A 112 3.14 1.00 3.80
C SER A 112 1.90 0.83 2.94
N GLY A 113 1.90 -0.10 1.99
CA GLY A 113 0.71 -0.40 1.18
C GLY A 113 -0.54 -0.60 2.03
N PRO A 114 -0.54 -1.54 3.01
CA PRO A 114 -1.70 -1.79 3.87
C PRO A 114 -2.12 -0.63 4.78
N SER A 115 -1.24 0.31 5.13
CA SER A 115 -1.57 1.45 6.01
C SER A 115 -2.03 2.71 5.26
N LEU A 116 -1.78 2.80 3.95
CA LEU A 116 -2.07 3.98 3.15
C LEU A 116 -3.55 4.38 3.17
N HIS A 117 -4.44 3.42 3.01
CA HIS A 117 -5.89 3.66 3.04
C HIS A 117 -6.34 4.29 4.36
N GLY A 118 -5.93 3.72 5.49
CA GLY A 118 -6.26 4.22 6.82
C GLY A 118 -5.70 5.62 7.07
N PHE A 119 -4.49 5.90 6.59
CA PHE A 119 -3.90 7.24 6.68
C PHE A 119 -4.75 8.30 5.94
N ILE A 120 -5.17 8.03 4.71
CA ILE A 120 -6.03 8.96 3.96
C ILE A 120 -7.38 9.13 4.67
N TYR A 121 -7.95 8.04 5.18
CA TYR A 121 -9.21 8.07 5.92
C TYR A 121 -9.12 8.95 7.17
N GLN A 122 -8.08 8.78 7.98
CA GLN A 122 -7.82 9.56 9.19
C GLN A 122 -7.63 11.05 8.89
N HIS A 123 -6.93 11.37 7.80
CA HIS A 123 -6.61 12.74 7.42
C HIS A 123 -7.58 13.34 6.37
N TRP A 124 -8.70 12.69 6.10
CA TRP A 124 -9.63 13.07 5.05
C TRP A 124 -10.05 14.54 5.11
N ALA A 125 -10.49 15.01 6.27
CA ALA A 125 -10.96 16.39 6.43
C ALA A 125 -9.86 17.43 6.14
N ALA A 126 -8.66 17.17 6.63
CA ALA A 126 -7.50 18.04 6.40
C ALA A 126 -7.09 18.07 4.92
N LEU A 127 -7.05 16.90 4.27
CA LEU A 127 -6.72 16.78 2.85
C LEU A 127 -7.76 17.50 1.98
N VAL A 128 -9.05 17.27 2.21
CA VAL A 128 -10.15 17.93 1.47
C VAL A 128 -10.17 19.45 1.71
N ALA A 129 -9.73 19.91 2.88
CA ALA A 129 -9.53 21.34 3.16
C ALA A 129 -8.29 21.94 2.45
N GLY A 130 -7.58 21.17 1.63
CA GLY A 130 -6.45 21.62 0.82
C GLY A 130 -5.07 21.47 1.47
N GLN A 131 -4.97 20.78 2.62
CA GLN A 131 -3.65 20.49 3.20
C GLN A 131 -2.94 19.44 2.34
N SER A 132 -1.62 19.61 2.23
CA SER A 132 -0.71 18.63 1.64
C SER A 132 0.11 18.01 2.75
N LEU A 133 0.16 16.67 2.82
CA LEU A 133 0.79 15.96 3.93
C LEU A 133 2.05 15.23 3.45
N PRO A 134 3.24 15.60 3.96
CA PRO A 134 4.46 14.86 3.68
C PRO A 134 4.44 13.52 4.42
N VAL A 135 4.83 12.46 3.72
CA VAL A 135 4.92 11.09 4.24
C VAL A 135 6.17 10.39 3.76
N ARG A 136 6.54 9.31 4.44
CA ARG A 136 7.63 8.41 4.05
C ARG A 136 7.05 7.04 3.73
N PHE A 137 7.23 6.56 2.51
CA PHE A 137 6.73 5.26 2.07
C PHE A 137 7.83 4.20 2.13
N ILE A 138 7.58 3.08 2.82
CA ILE A 138 8.54 1.99 3.01
C ILE A 138 8.72 1.21 1.71
N VAL A 139 9.99 1.03 1.31
CA VAL A 139 10.42 0.03 0.33
C VAL A 139 11.30 -1.00 1.06
N LEU A 140 10.65 -2.06 1.57
CA LEU A 140 11.27 -3.01 2.50
C LEU A 140 12.50 -3.70 1.90
N ARG A 141 12.45 -4.10 0.63
CA ARG A 141 13.56 -4.78 -0.03
C ARG A 141 14.81 -3.90 -0.12
N GLU A 142 14.63 -2.59 -0.22
CA GLU A 142 15.73 -1.62 -0.22
C GLU A 142 16.14 -1.19 1.19
N LYS A 143 15.37 -1.57 2.21
CA LYS A 143 15.57 -1.22 3.63
C LYS A 143 15.66 0.30 3.84
N GLN A 144 14.75 1.04 3.18
CA GLN A 144 14.64 2.50 3.32
C GLN A 144 13.23 2.99 3.00
N THR A 145 12.99 4.26 3.29
CA THR A 145 11.77 4.96 2.90
C THR A 145 12.05 5.99 1.82
N TYR A 146 11.02 6.29 1.03
CA TYR A 146 11.03 7.41 0.09
C TYR A 146 9.98 8.45 0.47
N GLY A 147 10.31 9.73 0.26
CA GLY A 147 9.42 10.84 0.53
C GLY A 147 8.35 11.00 -0.55
N PHE A 148 7.10 11.17 -0.10
CA PHE A 148 5.96 11.51 -0.93
C PHE A 148 5.15 12.62 -0.27
N THR A 149 4.30 13.27 -1.07
CA THR A 149 3.31 14.22 -0.58
C THR A 149 1.93 13.71 -0.97
N VAL A 150 1.07 13.54 0.03
CA VAL A 150 -0.35 13.19 -0.16
C VAL A 150 -1.14 14.47 -0.38
N ARG A 151 -2.00 14.48 -1.43
CA ARG A 151 -2.88 15.61 -1.77
C ARG A 151 -4.25 15.12 -2.16
N TYR A 152 -5.24 15.98 -1.94
CA TYR A 152 -6.55 15.88 -2.53
C TYR A 152 -6.57 16.65 -3.85
N ASP A 153 -6.97 15.99 -4.92
CA ASP A 153 -6.98 16.55 -6.28
C ASP A 153 -8.38 17.03 -6.71
N GLY A 154 -9.37 16.89 -5.83
CA GLY A 154 -10.75 17.30 -6.11
C GLY A 154 -11.75 16.14 -6.14
N SER A 155 -13.02 16.47 -6.35
CA SER A 155 -14.09 15.50 -6.58
C SER A 155 -14.76 15.74 -7.92
N VAL A 156 -15.04 14.64 -8.63
CA VAL A 156 -15.77 14.64 -9.90
C VAL A 156 -16.76 13.46 -9.87
N ASP A 157 -18.01 13.72 -10.23
CA ASP A 157 -19.09 12.71 -10.33
C ASP A 157 -19.24 11.83 -9.06
N GLY A 158 -19.11 12.46 -7.88
CA GLY A 158 -19.23 11.76 -6.60
C GLY A 158 -17.99 10.93 -6.21
N GLN A 159 -16.89 11.06 -6.93
CA GLN A 159 -15.61 10.41 -6.64
C GLN A 159 -14.60 11.44 -6.14
N ALA A 160 -13.94 11.14 -5.04
CA ALA A 160 -12.87 11.93 -4.46
C ALA A 160 -11.51 11.36 -4.90
N HIS A 161 -10.65 12.22 -5.43
CA HIS A 161 -9.35 11.83 -5.98
C HIS A 161 -8.22 12.31 -5.09
N PHE A 162 -7.27 11.42 -4.83
CA PHE A 162 -6.06 11.71 -4.06
C PHE A 162 -4.84 11.26 -4.84
N SER A 163 -3.74 11.96 -4.68
CA SER A 163 -2.45 11.59 -5.25
C SER A 163 -1.35 11.54 -4.19
N LEU A 164 -0.39 10.64 -4.42
CA LEU A 164 0.89 10.62 -3.73
C LEU A 164 1.97 10.92 -4.79
N SER A 165 2.53 12.11 -4.70
CA SER A 165 3.60 12.53 -5.60
C SER A 165 4.95 12.40 -4.90
N PRO A 166 6.00 11.86 -5.57
CA PRO A 166 7.34 11.82 -5.03
C PRO A 166 7.82 13.22 -4.60
N SER A 167 8.43 13.33 -3.43
CA SER A 167 8.95 14.60 -2.90
C SER A 167 10.31 14.97 -3.48
N SER A 168 10.97 14.03 -4.18
CA SER A 168 12.29 14.21 -4.79
C SER A 168 12.19 13.99 -6.30
N PHE A 169 12.85 14.84 -7.06
CA PHE A 169 12.97 14.71 -8.51
C PHE A 169 13.54 13.34 -8.93
N TRP A 170 14.53 12.83 -8.21
CA TRP A 170 15.16 11.54 -8.52
C TRP A 170 14.22 10.35 -8.33
N VAL A 171 13.38 10.37 -7.31
CA VAL A 171 12.34 9.36 -7.09
C VAL A 171 11.27 9.46 -8.16
N GLY A 172 10.89 10.69 -8.54
CA GLY A 172 9.90 10.95 -9.60
C GLY A 172 10.31 10.47 -11.00
N LEU A 173 11.61 10.25 -11.24
CA LEU A 173 12.08 9.65 -12.51
C LEU A 173 11.81 8.14 -12.59
N VAL A 174 11.66 7.47 -11.44
CA VAL A 174 11.53 6.01 -11.35
C VAL A 174 10.09 5.59 -11.02
N VAL A 175 9.38 6.39 -10.24
CA VAL A 175 8.02 6.09 -9.76
C VAL A 175 7.08 7.21 -10.17
N ALA A 176 6.09 6.89 -11.00
CA ALA A 176 5.01 7.80 -11.33
C ALA A 176 4.15 8.10 -10.07
N PRO A 177 3.47 9.25 -10.01
CA PRO A 177 2.53 9.54 -8.94
C PRO A 177 1.49 8.42 -8.80
N LEU A 178 1.25 7.99 -7.56
CA LEU A 178 0.18 7.05 -7.23
C LEU A 178 -1.13 7.82 -7.13
N ARG A 179 -2.24 7.23 -7.59
CA ARG A 179 -3.57 7.82 -7.53
C ARG A 179 -4.54 6.88 -6.84
N LEU A 180 -5.38 7.46 -5.98
CA LEU A 180 -6.45 6.74 -5.30
C LEU A 180 -7.77 7.45 -5.57
N THR A 181 -8.79 6.68 -5.90
CA THR A 181 -10.15 7.17 -6.10
C THR A 181 -11.07 6.53 -5.07
N PHE A 182 -11.78 7.36 -4.34
CA PHE A 182 -12.75 6.96 -3.32
C PHE A 182 -14.15 7.43 -3.70
N SER A 183 -15.16 6.75 -3.21
CA SER A 183 -16.52 7.29 -3.17
C SER A 183 -16.54 8.49 -2.20
N ALA A 184 -17.02 9.64 -2.65
CA ALA A 184 -17.11 10.81 -1.79
C ALA A 184 -18.23 10.69 -0.73
N ALA A 185 -19.22 9.83 -0.98
CA ALA A 185 -20.38 9.66 -0.10
C ALA A 185 -20.05 8.85 1.17
N ASP A 186 -19.33 7.75 1.01
CA ASP A 186 -19.04 6.78 2.09
C ASP A 186 -17.55 6.53 2.31
N LYS A 187 -16.68 7.20 1.53
CA LYS A 187 -15.20 7.08 1.56
C LYS A 187 -14.69 5.67 1.28
N THR A 188 -15.45 4.85 0.56
CA THR A 188 -14.98 3.54 0.13
C THR A 188 -13.95 3.67 -0.98
N LEU A 189 -12.88 2.87 -0.94
CA LEU A 189 -11.87 2.85 -1.99
C LEU A 189 -12.44 2.17 -3.24
N LEU A 190 -12.36 2.85 -4.38
CA LEU A 190 -12.88 2.38 -5.67
C LEU A 190 -11.76 1.93 -6.60
N ARG A 191 -10.64 2.67 -6.61
CA ARG A 191 -9.55 2.45 -7.55
C ARG A 191 -8.21 2.91 -6.99
N TYR A 192 -7.17 2.19 -7.37
CA TYR A 192 -5.78 2.59 -7.21
C TYR A 192 -5.09 2.54 -8.58
N GLU A 193 -4.22 3.49 -8.86
CA GLU A 193 -3.41 3.53 -10.09
C GLU A 193 -1.98 3.88 -9.74
N GLY A 194 -1.03 3.10 -10.24
CA GLY A 194 0.40 3.28 -10.05
C GLY A 194 1.15 1.99 -9.80
N ARG A 195 2.34 2.08 -9.23
CA ARG A 195 3.19 0.95 -8.91
C ARG A 195 2.51 0.01 -7.93
N VAL A 196 2.47 -1.29 -8.26
CA VAL A 196 1.92 -2.35 -7.41
C VAL A 196 3.01 -3.32 -6.98
N PRO A 197 2.85 -4.03 -5.83
CA PRO A 197 3.84 -4.99 -5.33
C PRO A 197 4.13 -6.15 -6.28
N PRO A 198 3.16 -6.78 -6.99
CA PRO A 198 3.46 -7.83 -7.94
C PRO A 198 4.12 -7.29 -9.19
N GLN A 199 5.03 -8.07 -9.74
CA GLN A 199 5.71 -7.80 -11.00
C GLN A 199 5.04 -8.57 -12.14
N GLN A 200 5.11 -8.02 -13.35
CA GLN A 200 4.69 -8.72 -14.56
C GLN A 200 5.83 -9.52 -15.17
N SER A 201 5.50 -10.62 -15.84
CA SER A 201 6.49 -11.37 -16.60
C SER A 201 6.57 -10.83 -18.03
N VAL A 202 7.73 -10.32 -18.41
CA VAL A 202 8.03 -9.83 -19.77
C VAL A 202 9.23 -10.62 -20.30
N ALA A 203 9.03 -11.38 -21.37
CA ALA A 203 10.06 -12.22 -21.97
C ALA A 203 10.81 -13.13 -20.93
N GLY A 204 10.08 -13.66 -19.95
CA GLY A 204 10.62 -14.54 -18.91
C GLY A 204 11.38 -13.83 -17.78
N LYS A 205 11.33 -12.51 -17.72
CA LYS A 205 11.88 -11.70 -16.62
C LYS A 205 10.75 -11.01 -15.86
N HIS A 206 10.95 -10.86 -14.56
CA HIS A 206 10.06 -10.06 -13.73
C HIS A 206 10.43 -8.58 -13.86
N GLU A 207 9.45 -7.76 -14.21
CA GLU A 207 9.56 -6.31 -14.32
C GLU A 207 8.52 -5.63 -13.46
N ASP A 208 8.87 -4.46 -12.94
CA ASP A 208 7.96 -3.63 -12.18
C ASP A 208 6.69 -3.32 -12.96
N LEU A 209 5.56 -3.31 -12.25
CA LEU A 209 4.25 -3.14 -12.84
C LEU A 209 3.59 -1.86 -12.32
N ASP A 210 3.30 -0.93 -13.23
CA ASP A 210 2.34 0.12 -12.99
C ASP A 210 0.97 -0.35 -13.47
N ALA A 211 0.01 -0.38 -12.57
CA ALA A 211 -1.27 -1.04 -12.78
C ALA A 211 -2.45 -0.18 -12.31
N ARG A 212 -3.63 -0.58 -12.75
CA ARG A 212 -4.91 -0.13 -12.22
C ARG A 212 -5.52 -1.28 -11.41
N VAL A 213 -5.85 -1.02 -10.16
CA VAL A 213 -6.59 -1.94 -9.31
C VAL A 213 -8.00 -1.41 -9.12
N GLU A 214 -8.99 -2.17 -9.54
CA GLU A 214 -10.41 -1.88 -9.32
C GLU A 214 -10.89 -2.67 -8.10
N TYR A 215 -11.54 -1.99 -7.15
CA TYR A 215 -11.99 -2.60 -5.91
C TYR A 215 -13.50 -2.80 -5.88
N SER A 216 -13.90 -3.90 -5.27
CA SER A 216 -15.27 -4.17 -4.86
C SER A 216 -15.31 -4.34 -3.34
N ASN A 217 -16.17 -3.58 -2.68
CA ASN A 217 -16.33 -3.65 -1.24
C ASN A 217 -17.20 -4.85 -0.86
N VAL A 218 -16.78 -5.56 0.19
CA VAL A 218 -17.46 -6.74 0.70
C VAL A 218 -18.11 -6.46 2.05
N ALA A 219 -17.45 -5.65 2.90
CA ALA A 219 -17.96 -5.24 4.20
C ALA A 219 -18.51 -3.81 4.16
N ALA A 220 -19.60 -3.57 4.88
CA ALA A 220 -20.27 -2.26 4.96
C ALA A 220 -19.53 -1.25 5.85
N SER A 221 -18.52 -1.65 6.60
CA SER A 221 -17.79 -0.79 7.54
C SER A 221 -16.30 -0.73 7.22
N TYR A 222 -15.86 0.45 6.82
CA TYR A 222 -14.46 0.84 6.89
C TYR A 222 -14.18 1.38 8.28
N ARG A 223 -13.50 0.62 9.07
CA ARG A 223 -12.87 1.10 10.30
C ARG A 223 -11.43 0.63 10.36
#